data_7183c0089442b9340772cfc32bc9fc89
#
_entry.id   7183c0089442b9340772cfc32bc9fc89
#
_cell.length_a   1.000
_cell.length_b   1.000
_cell.length_c   1.000
_cell.angle_alpha   90.00
_cell.angle_beta   90.00
_cell.angle_gamma   90.00
#
_symmetry.space_group_name_H-M   'P 1'
#
loop_
_entity.id
_entity.type
_entity.pdbx_description
1 polymer ?
#
loop_
_entity_poly.entity_id
_entity_poly.type
_entity_poly.pdbx_seq_one_letter_code
_entity_poly.pdbx_strand_id
1 'polypeptide(L)'
;MWVGHSERLGTSGVTLDLSGYQPIPEAGRQSELIEIPIASLQPTQWCIGLAEVWARQEDFASETRQQRLDYLKGKPVPLVRSAAGEVWMVDRHHRLRALLGLDSHSTAWGYVIAELPTSDRSDVLRFLEQQGWLYLIDGRGAGPRQPMELPRTLLDLEDDPYRSLVWKLKKEGFIKPQPQIPYHEFRWGAWLRRRPLPPFSSRQLNPALAPARRLVCSEAASGMAGWKGDKKACR
;
A
#
# COMPACT_ATOMS: atom_id res chain seq x y z
N MET A 1 -14.35 19.13 -13.07
CA MET A 1 -13.97 18.64 -14.42
C MET A 1 -12.48 18.27 -14.33
N TRP A 2 -12.18 16.97 -14.10
CA TRP A 2 -10.82 16.45 -13.97
C TRP A 2 -10.32 16.03 -15.33
N VAL A 3 -9.29 16.69 -15.86
CA VAL A 3 -8.66 16.33 -17.13
C VAL A 3 -7.69 15.19 -16.86
N GLY A 4 -8.03 13.98 -17.36
CA GLY A 4 -7.17 12.82 -17.29
C GLY A 4 -5.88 13.05 -18.09
N HIS A 5 -4.76 13.17 -17.42
CA HIS A 5 -3.45 13.10 -18.07
C HIS A 5 -3.09 11.63 -18.29
N SER A 6 -3.35 11.17 -19.52
CA SER A 6 -2.82 9.91 -20.04
C SER A 6 -1.34 10.08 -20.33
N GLU A 7 -0.47 9.72 -19.41
CA GLU A 7 0.97 9.61 -19.70
C GLU A 7 1.25 8.30 -20.43
N ARG A 8 1.32 8.35 -21.74
CA ARG A 8 1.91 7.28 -22.56
C ARG A 8 3.43 7.37 -22.47
N LEU A 9 4.02 6.50 -21.65
CA LEU A 9 5.45 6.22 -21.70
C LEU A 9 5.64 4.85 -22.36
N GLY A 10 6.17 4.86 -23.58
CA GLY A 10 6.45 3.66 -24.36
C GLY A 10 7.51 2.76 -23.74
N THR A 11 7.40 1.48 -24.09
CA THR A 11 8.19 0.26 -23.85
C THR A 11 7.84 -0.55 -22.60
N SER A 12 7.18 -1.67 -22.85
CA SER A 12 6.94 -2.90 -22.04
C SER A 12 7.25 -2.81 -20.53
N GLY A 13 6.40 -2.14 -19.80
CA GLY A 13 6.37 -2.18 -18.35
C GLY A 13 4.91 -2.01 -17.90
N VAL A 14 4.49 -2.80 -16.93
CA VAL A 14 3.14 -2.71 -16.37
C VAL A 14 2.89 -1.27 -15.94
N THR A 15 2.00 -0.59 -16.65
CA THR A 15 1.51 0.74 -16.27
C THR A 15 0.27 0.51 -15.43
N LEU A 16 0.26 1.00 -14.19
CA LEU A 16 -0.96 1.03 -13.38
C LEU A 16 -1.94 1.97 -14.07
N ASP A 17 -2.99 1.40 -14.66
CA ASP A 17 -4.13 2.17 -15.12
C ASP A 17 -4.99 2.55 -13.91
N LEU A 18 -5.04 3.83 -13.60
CA LEU A 18 -5.82 4.37 -12.49
C LEU A 18 -7.04 5.15 -12.97
N SER A 19 -7.41 5.04 -14.24
CA SER A 19 -8.57 5.74 -14.82
C SER A 19 -9.89 5.39 -14.10
N GLY A 20 -9.96 4.21 -13.47
CA GLY A 20 -11.11 3.74 -12.68
C GLY A 20 -11.01 3.95 -11.17
N TYR A 21 -9.90 4.52 -10.64
CA TYR A 21 -9.74 4.66 -9.19
C TYR A 21 -10.75 5.63 -8.59
N GLN A 22 -11.53 5.14 -7.64
CA GLN A 22 -12.44 5.95 -6.84
C GLN A 22 -11.76 6.32 -5.51
N PRO A 23 -11.78 7.61 -5.11
CA PRO A 23 -11.26 8.01 -3.80
C PRO A 23 -11.91 7.21 -2.68
N ILE A 24 -11.08 6.71 -1.76
CA ILE A 24 -11.59 5.99 -0.59
C ILE A 24 -12.32 7.00 0.30
N PRO A 25 -13.62 6.77 0.63
CA PRO A 25 -14.34 7.63 1.55
C PRO A 25 -13.64 7.72 2.90
N GLU A 26 -13.51 8.94 3.44
CA GLU A 26 -12.94 9.12 4.78
C GLU A 26 -13.98 8.80 5.86
N ALA A 27 -13.50 8.32 7.03
CA ALA A 27 -14.35 8.16 8.19
C ALA A 27 -14.86 9.54 8.65
N GLY A 28 -16.16 9.77 8.56
CA GLY A 28 -16.82 10.94 9.11
C GLY A 28 -16.98 10.86 10.64
N ARG A 29 -17.35 11.98 11.27
CA ARG A 29 -17.63 12.01 12.74
C ARG A 29 -18.75 11.06 13.17
N GLN A 30 -19.65 10.71 12.26
CA GLN A 30 -20.79 9.80 12.48
C GLN A 30 -20.55 8.38 12.00
N SER A 31 -19.35 8.08 11.45
CA SER A 31 -19.04 6.73 11.03
C SER A 31 -19.00 5.80 12.24
N GLU A 32 -19.80 4.76 12.21
CA GLU A 32 -19.73 3.68 13.20
C GLU A 32 -18.40 2.95 13.04
N LEU A 33 -17.62 2.92 14.12
CA LEU A 33 -16.37 2.15 14.16
C LEU A 33 -16.67 0.77 14.75
N ILE A 34 -16.29 -0.24 14.00
CA ILE A 34 -16.41 -1.64 14.44
C ILE A 34 -15.01 -2.19 14.78
N GLU A 35 -14.92 -2.93 15.87
CA GLU A 35 -13.69 -3.64 16.23
C GLU A 35 -13.65 -4.98 15.51
N ILE A 36 -12.51 -5.30 14.86
CA ILE A 36 -12.38 -6.46 13.99
C ILE A 36 -11.07 -7.18 14.28
N PRO A 37 -11.06 -8.52 14.41
CA PRO A 37 -9.83 -9.29 14.43
C PRO A 37 -9.04 -9.07 13.14
N ILE A 38 -7.78 -8.67 13.24
CA ILE A 38 -6.93 -8.41 12.06
C ILE A 38 -6.79 -9.68 11.20
N ALA A 39 -6.77 -10.84 11.82
CA ALA A 39 -6.67 -12.12 11.13
C ALA A 39 -7.87 -12.43 10.22
N SER A 40 -9.05 -11.80 10.43
CA SER A 40 -10.23 -12.00 9.59
C SER A 40 -10.28 -11.06 8.38
N LEU A 41 -9.39 -10.08 8.31
CA LEU A 41 -9.36 -9.11 7.21
C LEU A 41 -8.78 -9.71 5.94
N GLN A 42 -9.51 -9.59 4.85
CA GLN A 42 -9.02 -9.97 3.53
C GLN A 42 -8.28 -8.80 2.87
N PRO A 43 -7.05 -9.03 2.37
CA PRO A 43 -6.29 -7.96 1.70
C PRO A 43 -6.80 -7.68 0.29
N THR A 44 -6.56 -6.45 -0.18
CA THR A 44 -6.88 -6.01 -1.55
C THR A 44 -5.61 -5.70 -2.36
N GLN A 45 -4.45 -6.11 -1.87
CA GLN A 45 -3.19 -5.98 -2.59
C GLN A 45 -2.40 -7.29 -2.57
N TRP A 46 -1.55 -7.48 -3.56
CA TRP A 46 -0.75 -8.70 -3.72
C TRP A 46 0.51 -8.70 -2.87
N CYS A 47 1.13 -7.56 -2.72
CA CYS A 47 2.41 -7.44 -2.06
C CYS A 47 2.50 -6.20 -1.15
N ILE A 48 3.52 -6.18 -0.32
CA ILE A 48 3.87 -5.09 0.59
C ILE A 48 5.39 -4.90 0.66
N GLY A 49 5.83 -3.78 1.23
CA GLY A 49 7.24 -3.59 1.58
C GLY A 49 7.53 -4.10 2.99
N LEU A 50 8.19 -5.25 3.12
CA LEU A 50 8.46 -5.86 4.43
C LEU A 50 9.37 -5.01 5.31
N ALA A 51 10.27 -4.16 4.77
CA ALA A 51 11.06 -3.26 5.61
C ALA A 51 10.20 -2.26 6.39
N GLU A 52 9.10 -1.78 5.81
CA GLU A 52 8.12 -0.94 6.53
C GLU A 52 7.39 -1.75 7.60
N VAL A 53 7.02 -3.00 7.29
CA VAL A 53 6.35 -3.90 8.24
C VAL A 53 7.23 -4.11 9.47
N TRP A 54 8.51 -4.47 9.30
CA TRP A 54 9.42 -4.71 10.42
C TRP A 54 9.68 -3.46 11.25
N ALA A 55 9.88 -2.30 10.60
CA ALA A 55 10.03 -1.05 11.33
C ALA A 55 8.79 -0.70 12.17
N ARG A 56 7.58 -0.97 11.65
CA ARG A 56 6.34 -0.79 12.43
C ARG A 56 6.19 -1.81 13.54
N GLN A 57 6.71 -3.02 13.36
CA GLN A 57 6.74 -4.02 14.45
C GLN A 57 7.62 -3.52 15.60
N GLU A 58 8.78 -2.95 15.30
CA GLU A 58 9.66 -2.35 16.32
C GLU A 58 8.94 -1.19 17.04
N ASP A 59 8.30 -0.28 16.28
CA ASP A 59 7.51 0.83 16.85
C ASP A 59 6.42 0.28 17.80
N PHE A 60 5.59 -0.65 17.33
CA PHE A 60 4.49 -1.23 18.12
C PHE A 60 4.97 -2.07 19.31
N ALA A 61 6.12 -2.76 19.21
CA ALA A 61 6.68 -3.51 20.32
C ALA A 61 7.12 -2.60 21.49
N SER A 62 7.48 -1.35 21.18
CA SER A 62 7.85 -0.34 22.19
C SER A 62 6.64 0.33 22.88
N GLU A 63 5.43 0.20 22.29
CA GLU A 63 4.20 0.80 22.80
C GLU A 63 3.47 -0.10 23.79
N THR A 64 2.76 0.49 24.73
CA THR A 64 1.80 -0.24 25.57
C THR A 64 0.58 -0.67 24.75
N ARG A 65 -0.16 -1.67 25.24
CA ARG A 65 -1.41 -2.08 24.60
C ARG A 65 -2.38 -0.93 24.42
N GLN A 66 -2.52 -0.05 25.42
CA GLN A 66 -3.44 1.10 25.35
C GLN A 66 -3.00 2.09 24.27
N GLN A 67 -1.72 2.44 24.19
CA GLN A 67 -1.19 3.32 23.14
C GLN A 67 -1.48 2.78 21.73
N ARG A 68 -1.31 1.45 21.52
CA ARG A 68 -1.65 0.82 20.25
C ARG A 68 -3.13 0.90 19.92
N LEU A 69 -4.01 0.65 20.91
CA LEU A 69 -5.47 0.75 20.72
C LEU A 69 -5.89 2.17 20.35
N ASP A 70 -5.40 3.18 21.08
CA ASP A 70 -5.70 4.60 20.82
C ASP A 70 -5.21 5.03 19.43
N TYR A 71 -3.99 4.61 19.05
CA TYR A 71 -3.45 4.85 17.73
C TYR A 71 -4.32 4.22 16.62
N LEU A 72 -4.74 2.97 16.79
CA LEU A 72 -5.56 2.26 15.82
C LEU A 72 -6.97 2.87 15.69
N LYS A 73 -7.56 3.31 16.80
CA LYS A 73 -8.84 4.01 16.80
C LYS A 73 -8.78 5.35 16.07
N GLY A 74 -7.66 6.06 16.18
CA GLY A 74 -7.39 7.29 15.44
C GLY A 74 -7.05 7.09 13.96
N LYS A 75 -6.89 5.85 13.51
CA LYS A 75 -6.49 5.48 12.15
C LYS A 75 -7.31 4.28 11.63
N PRO A 76 -8.65 4.39 11.62
CA PRO A 76 -9.51 3.27 11.28
C PRO A 76 -9.29 2.78 9.85
N VAL A 77 -9.66 1.53 9.62
CA VAL A 77 -9.50 0.82 8.35
C VAL A 77 -10.75 0.98 7.51
N PRO A 78 -10.66 1.44 6.24
CA PRO A 78 -11.78 1.42 5.32
C PRO A 78 -12.08 -0.02 4.89
N LEU A 79 -13.34 -0.43 5.00
CA LEU A 79 -13.79 -1.80 4.82
C LEU A 79 -14.90 -1.92 3.79
N VAL A 80 -14.82 -2.94 2.95
CA VAL A 80 -15.95 -3.44 2.17
C VAL A 80 -16.46 -4.71 2.84
N ARG A 81 -17.76 -4.82 3.08
CA ARG A 81 -18.40 -5.95 3.74
C ARG A 81 -19.31 -6.72 2.78
N SER A 82 -19.17 -8.03 2.71
CA SER A 82 -20.04 -8.92 1.95
C SER A 82 -21.31 -9.28 2.75
N ALA A 83 -22.31 -9.84 2.08
CA ALA A 83 -23.52 -10.34 2.73
C ALA A 83 -23.26 -11.48 3.73
N ALA A 84 -22.17 -12.22 3.57
CA ALA A 84 -21.72 -13.23 4.54
C ALA A 84 -21.00 -12.62 5.76
N GLY A 85 -20.83 -11.30 5.80
CA GLY A 85 -20.08 -10.63 6.88
C GLY A 85 -18.55 -10.67 6.73
N GLU A 86 -18.02 -11.19 5.62
CA GLU A 86 -16.59 -11.10 5.33
C GLU A 86 -16.18 -9.65 5.07
N VAL A 87 -15.00 -9.27 5.56
CA VAL A 87 -14.50 -7.89 5.51
C VAL A 87 -13.19 -7.79 4.74
N TRP A 88 -13.18 -6.89 3.78
CA TRP A 88 -12.07 -6.61 2.89
C TRP A 88 -11.49 -5.25 3.23
N MET A 89 -10.21 -5.21 3.56
CA MET A 89 -9.54 -3.95 3.86
C MET A 89 -9.05 -3.28 2.58
N VAL A 90 -9.35 -1.99 2.40
CA VAL A 90 -8.95 -1.25 1.19
C VAL A 90 -7.63 -0.50 1.40
N ASP A 91 -7.26 -0.21 2.63
CA ASP A 91 -5.99 0.45 3.00
C ASP A 91 -5.43 -0.09 4.33
N ARG A 92 -4.27 0.38 4.75
CA ARG A 92 -3.59 0.07 6.03
C ARG A 92 -2.85 -1.28 6.10
N HIS A 93 -2.64 -1.97 4.98
CA HIS A 93 -2.03 -3.31 4.91
C HIS A 93 -0.70 -3.44 5.68
N HIS A 94 0.25 -2.52 5.49
CA HIS A 94 1.56 -2.58 6.17
C HIS A 94 1.43 -2.54 7.70
N ARG A 95 0.55 -1.65 8.20
CA ARG A 95 0.29 -1.49 9.63
C ARG A 95 -0.32 -2.73 10.24
N LEU A 96 -1.37 -3.25 9.64
CA LEU A 96 -2.09 -4.40 10.17
C LEU A 96 -1.28 -5.70 10.01
N ARG A 97 -0.50 -5.81 8.93
CA ARG A 97 0.46 -6.91 8.78
C ARG A 97 1.52 -6.90 9.86
N ALA A 98 1.98 -5.71 10.28
CA ALA A 98 2.94 -5.58 11.37
C ALA A 98 2.35 -6.04 12.70
N LEU A 99 1.14 -5.58 13.04
CA LEU A 99 0.45 -5.98 14.27
C LEU A 99 0.15 -7.46 14.32
N LEU A 100 -0.39 -8.02 13.23
CA LEU A 100 -0.70 -9.46 13.15
C LEU A 100 0.56 -10.32 13.31
N GLY A 101 1.72 -9.83 12.88
CA GLY A 101 2.99 -10.51 13.06
C GLY A 101 3.55 -10.45 14.50
N LEU A 102 3.06 -9.52 15.33
CA LEU A 102 3.41 -9.43 16.75
C LEU A 102 2.45 -10.22 17.63
N ASP A 103 1.16 -10.14 17.31
CA ASP A 103 0.09 -10.76 18.09
C ASP A 103 -1.04 -11.19 17.15
N SER A 104 -1.21 -12.50 17.01
CA SER A 104 -2.24 -13.11 16.16
C SER A 104 -3.68 -12.80 16.60
N HIS A 105 -3.87 -12.35 17.84
CA HIS A 105 -5.17 -11.96 18.39
C HIS A 105 -5.42 -10.46 18.34
N SER A 106 -4.54 -9.70 17.68
CA SER A 106 -4.69 -8.25 17.54
C SER A 106 -5.99 -7.89 16.83
N THR A 107 -6.64 -6.83 17.31
CA THR A 107 -7.82 -6.22 16.69
C THR A 107 -7.47 -4.86 16.09
N ALA A 108 -8.31 -4.39 15.18
CA ALA A 108 -8.25 -3.05 14.61
C ALA A 108 -9.65 -2.43 14.58
N TRP A 109 -9.71 -1.10 14.52
CA TRP A 109 -10.96 -0.38 14.28
C TRP A 109 -11.12 -0.16 12.79
N GLY A 110 -12.33 -0.43 12.27
CA GLY A 110 -12.67 -0.20 10.88
C GLY A 110 -14.01 0.51 10.73
N TYR A 111 -14.26 1.03 9.55
CA TYR A 111 -15.54 1.60 9.15
C TYR A 111 -15.92 1.07 7.78
N VAL A 112 -17.21 0.74 7.60
CA VAL A 112 -17.70 0.16 6.36
C VAL A 112 -17.96 1.28 5.35
N ILE A 113 -17.31 1.20 4.19
CA ILE A 113 -17.45 2.15 3.09
C ILE A 113 -18.39 1.63 2.01
N ALA A 114 -18.62 0.31 1.96
CA ALA A 114 -19.60 -0.33 1.09
C ALA A 114 -20.06 -1.66 1.68
N GLU A 115 -21.36 -1.94 1.56
CA GLU A 115 -21.98 -3.23 1.83
C GLU A 115 -22.45 -3.85 0.52
N LEU A 116 -22.07 -5.10 0.29
CA LEU A 116 -22.42 -5.79 -0.95
C LEU A 116 -23.49 -6.85 -0.68
N PRO A 117 -24.53 -6.94 -1.51
CA PRO A 117 -25.62 -7.90 -1.35
C PRO A 117 -25.25 -9.31 -1.85
N THR A 118 -23.95 -9.61 -1.91
CA THR A 118 -23.41 -10.89 -2.37
C THR A 118 -22.47 -11.49 -1.35
N SER A 119 -22.42 -12.81 -1.30
CA SER A 119 -21.42 -13.59 -0.54
C SER A 119 -20.39 -14.23 -1.47
N ASP A 120 -20.51 -14.06 -2.78
CA ASP A 120 -19.55 -14.60 -3.75
C ASP A 120 -18.28 -13.73 -3.80
N ARG A 121 -17.14 -14.37 -3.55
CA ARG A 121 -15.84 -13.73 -3.60
C ARG A 121 -15.56 -13.07 -4.97
N SER A 122 -15.98 -13.69 -6.05
CA SER A 122 -15.76 -13.16 -7.40
C SER A 122 -16.48 -11.84 -7.63
N ASP A 123 -17.70 -11.69 -7.10
CA ASP A 123 -18.48 -10.47 -7.20
C ASP A 123 -17.87 -9.35 -6.34
N VAL A 124 -17.43 -9.69 -5.12
CA VAL A 124 -16.73 -8.74 -4.25
C VAL A 124 -15.45 -8.23 -4.92
N LEU A 125 -14.64 -9.13 -5.47
CA LEU A 125 -13.40 -8.76 -6.17
C LEU A 125 -13.68 -7.92 -7.42
N ARG A 126 -14.71 -8.25 -8.18
CA ARG A 126 -15.15 -7.46 -9.34
C ARG A 126 -15.55 -6.04 -8.91
N PHE A 127 -16.29 -5.89 -7.83
CA PHE A 127 -16.63 -4.58 -7.27
C PHE A 127 -15.36 -3.80 -6.88
N LEU A 128 -14.44 -4.41 -6.12
CA LEU A 128 -13.19 -3.78 -5.71
C LEU A 128 -12.33 -3.35 -6.90
N GLU A 129 -12.28 -4.18 -7.96
CA GLU A 129 -11.58 -3.88 -9.21
C GLU A 129 -12.20 -2.69 -9.93
N GLN A 130 -13.53 -2.65 -10.04
CA GLN A 130 -14.27 -1.53 -10.63
C GLN A 130 -14.07 -0.21 -9.88
N GLN A 131 -13.84 -0.28 -8.56
CA GLN A 131 -13.49 0.89 -7.76
C GLN A 131 -12.00 1.26 -7.88
N GLY A 132 -11.18 0.44 -8.53
CA GLY A 132 -9.73 0.62 -8.59
C GLY A 132 -9.03 0.37 -7.26
N TRP A 133 -9.65 -0.38 -6.36
CA TRP A 133 -9.12 -0.65 -5.00
C TRP A 133 -8.31 -1.93 -4.89
N LEU A 134 -8.05 -2.62 -6.00
CA LEU A 134 -7.15 -3.77 -6.05
C LEU A 134 -5.76 -3.37 -6.56
N TYR A 135 -4.72 -3.82 -5.86
CA TYR A 135 -3.36 -3.78 -6.36
C TYR A 135 -2.89 -5.18 -6.75
N LEU A 136 -2.89 -5.45 -8.07
CA LEU A 136 -2.70 -6.79 -8.64
C LEU A 136 -1.29 -7.03 -9.20
N ILE A 137 -0.33 -6.21 -8.85
CA ILE A 137 1.08 -6.42 -9.22
C ILE A 137 1.77 -7.16 -8.08
N ASP A 138 2.49 -8.24 -8.41
CA ASP A 138 3.20 -9.07 -7.44
C ASP A 138 4.49 -8.41 -6.91
N GLY A 139 5.13 -9.04 -5.93
CA GLY A 139 6.35 -8.53 -5.29
C GLY A 139 7.55 -8.42 -6.23
N ARG A 140 7.50 -9.06 -7.40
CA ARG A 140 8.52 -8.98 -8.46
C ARG A 140 8.20 -7.87 -9.48
N GLY A 141 7.04 -7.25 -9.37
CA GLY A 141 6.56 -6.22 -10.29
C GLY A 141 5.93 -6.78 -11.56
N ALA A 142 5.53 -8.06 -11.56
CA ALA A 142 4.81 -8.69 -12.65
C ALA A 142 3.30 -8.65 -12.40
N GLY A 143 2.52 -8.57 -13.46
CA GLY A 143 1.05 -8.52 -13.40
C GLY A 143 0.44 -7.65 -14.50
N PRO A 144 -0.86 -7.31 -14.43
CA PRO A 144 -1.76 -7.66 -13.30
C PRO A 144 -2.01 -9.16 -13.20
N ARG A 145 -2.06 -9.66 -11.96
CA ARG A 145 -2.48 -11.02 -11.61
C ARG A 145 -4.00 -11.10 -11.58
N GLN A 146 -4.53 -12.33 -11.64
CA GLN A 146 -5.98 -12.52 -11.56
C GLN A 146 -6.50 -12.16 -10.16
N PRO A 147 -7.59 -11.38 -10.03
CA PRO A 147 -8.15 -11.01 -8.73
C PRO A 147 -8.45 -12.21 -7.82
N MET A 148 -8.92 -13.33 -8.38
CA MET A 148 -9.25 -14.55 -7.63
C MET A 148 -8.04 -15.21 -6.95
N GLU A 149 -6.84 -14.93 -7.43
CA GLU A 149 -5.57 -15.43 -6.88
C GLU A 149 -4.99 -14.54 -5.77
N LEU A 150 -5.65 -13.41 -5.44
CA LEU A 150 -5.22 -12.56 -4.33
C LEU A 150 -5.02 -13.36 -3.05
N PRO A 151 -3.95 -13.08 -2.28
CA PRO A 151 -3.74 -13.65 -0.96
C PRO A 151 -4.99 -13.53 -0.08
N ARG A 152 -5.26 -14.55 0.71
CA ARG A 152 -6.45 -14.56 1.60
C ARG A 152 -6.17 -13.97 2.96
N THR A 153 -4.92 -13.91 3.35
CA THR A 153 -4.50 -13.34 4.64
C THR A 153 -3.40 -12.31 4.45
N LEU A 154 -3.27 -11.42 5.40
CA LEU A 154 -2.18 -10.45 5.43
C LEU A 154 -0.80 -11.12 5.55
N LEU A 155 -0.74 -12.35 6.08
CA LEU A 155 0.51 -13.09 6.24
C LEU A 155 1.04 -13.62 4.91
N ASP A 156 0.16 -13.84 3.93
CA ASP A 156 0.49 -14.39 2.61
C ASP A 156 0.92 -13.32 1.60
N LEU A 157 0.89 -12.03 1.98
CA LEU A 157 1.33 -10.95 1.10
C LEU A 157 2.82 -11.08 0.76
N GLU A 158 3.14 -11.02 -0.53
CA GLU A 158 4.51 -11.08 -1.01
C GLU A 158 5.33 -9.84 -0.61
N ASP A 159 6.65 -10.00 -0.50
CA ASP A 159 7.56 -8.88 -0.31
C ASP A 159 7.86 -8.17 -1.64
N ASP A 160 7.70 -6.85 -1.67
CA ASP A 160 8.24 -5.99 -2.72
C ASP A 160 9.42 -5.15 -2.16
N PRO A 161 10.68 -5.54 -2.45
CA PRO A 161 11.85 -4.78 -1.99
C PRO A 161 11.89 -3.34 -2.53
N TYR A 162 11.35 -3.08 -3.72
CA TYR A 162 11.29 -1.73 -4.27
C TYR A 162 10.30 -0.86 -3.52
N ARG A 163 9.15 -1.42 -3.09
CA ARG A 163 8.21 -0.75 -2.19
C ARG A 163 8.87 -0.41 -0.85
N SER A 164 9.69 -1.32 -0.31
CA SER A 164 10.51 -1.11 0.89
C SER A 164 11.54 0.01 0.70
N LEU A 165 12.23 0.03 -0.44
CA LEU A 165 13.20 1.07 -0.78
C LEU A 165 12.53 2.46 -0.86
N VAL A 166 11.38 2.55 -1.52
CA VAL A 166 10.60 3.81 -1.62
C VAL A 166 10.14 4.29 -0.24
N TRP A 167 9.68 3.41 0.63
CA TRP A 167 9.33 3.77 2.00
C TRP A 167 10.53 4.40 2.73
N LYS A 168 11.72 3.83 2.60
CA LYS A 168 12.94 4.36 3.21
C LYS A 168 13.29 5.74 2.66
N LEU A 169 13.26 5.91 1.33
CA LEU A 169 13.50 7.19 0.65
C LEU A 169 12.48 8.27 1.07
N LYS A 170 11.22 7.90 1.24
CA LYS A 170 10.17 8.79 1.73
C LYS A 170 10.42 9.18 3.19
N LYS A 171 10.78 8.23 4.06
CA LYS A 171 11.13 8.48 5.48
C LYS A 171 12.34 9.40 5.61
N GLU A 172 13.30 9.29 4.72
CA GLU A 172 14.49 10.18 4.64
C GLU A 172 14.20 11.53 3.96
N GLY A 173 13.00 11.73 3.45
CA GLY A 173 12.56 12.99 2.87
C GLY A 173 12.97 13.22 1.41
N PHE A 174 13.47 12.21 0.69
CA PHE A 174 13.81 12.32 -0.74
C PHE A 174 12.56 12.32 -1.64
N ILE A 175 11.47 11.69 -1.22
CA ILE A 175 10.18 11.69 -1.92
C ILE A 175 9.15 12.37 -1.02
N LYS A 176 8.41 13.37 -1.56
CA LYS A 176 7.32 14.01 -0.83
C LYS A 176 6.09 13.10 -0.83
N PRO A 177 5.48 12.81 0.33
CA PRO A 177 4.23 12.07 0.39
C PRO A 177 3.13 12.72 -0.43
N GLN A 178 2.34 11.91 -1.14
CA GLN A 178 1.18 12.35 -1.94
C GLN A 178 0.00 11.42 -1.62
N PRO A 179 -0.67 11.59 -0.48
CA PRO A 179 -1.71 10.68 -0.02
C PRO A 179 -2.91 10.60 -0.96
N GLN A 180 -3.15 11.65 -1.77
CA GLN A 180 -4.21 11.70 -2.76
C GLN A 180 -3.90 10.86 -4.02
N ILE A 181 -2.64 10.43 -4.20
CA ILE A 181 -2.24 9.59 -5.35
C ILE A 181 -2.34 8.13 -4.92
N PRO A 182 -3.24 7.34 -5.52
CA PRO A 182 -3.34 5.93 -5.20
C PRO A 182 -2.06 5.18 -5.54
N TYR A 183 -1.69 4.25 -4.68
CA TYR A 183 -0.50 3.41 -4.84
C TYR A 183 0.79 4.19 -5.06
N HIS A 184 0.89 5.40 -4.51
CA HIS A 184 2.00 6.34 -4.74
C HIS A 184 3.38 5.68 -4.57
N GLU A 185 3.60 4.95 -3.49
CA GLU A 185 4.88 4.29 -3.23
C GLU A 185 5.14 3.11 -4.20
N PHE A 186 4.11 2.40 -4.61
CA PHE A 186 4.24 1.33 -5.61
C PHE A 186 4.59 1.90 -6.99
N ARG A 187 4.05 3.06 -7.35
CA ARG A 187 4.40 3.77 -8.61
C ARG A 187 5.87 4.15 -8.63
N TRP A 188 6.39 4.69 -7.53
CA TRP A 188 7.82 4.96 -7.38
C TRP A 188 8.65 3.67 -7.41
N GLY A 189 8.18 2.59 -6.78
CA GLY A 189 8.81 1.28 -6.82
C GLY A 189 8.92 0.75 -8.25
N ALA A 190 7.84 0.81 -9.03
CA ALA A 190 7.82 0.43 -10.43
C ALA A 190 8.76 1.30 -11.28
N TRP A 191 8.85 2.60 -10.98
CA TRP A 191 9.78 3.52 -11.64
C TRP A 191 11.24 3.16 -11.34
N LEU A 192 11.62 2.87 -10.10
CA LEU A 192 12.96 2.46 -9.69
C LEU A 192 13.34 1.08 -10.23
N ARG A 193 12.39 0.15 -10.33
CA ARG A 193 12.61 -1.21 -10.86
C ARG A 193 13.15 -1.22 -12.30
N ARG A 194 12.86 -0.20 -13.06
CA ARG A 194 13.34 -0.02 -14.45
C ARG A 194 14.71 0.66 -14.55
N ARG A 195 15.42 0.81 -13.45
CA ARG A 195 16.70 1.53 -13.39
C ARG A 195 17.79 0.64 -12.84
N PRO A 196 19.05 0.87 -13.26
CA PRO A 196 20.15 0.07 -12.78
C PRO A 196 20.38 0.36 -11.29
N LEU A 197 20.03 -0.61 -10.45
CA LEU A 197 20.33 -0.62 -9.02
C LEU A 197 21.12 -1.89 -8.68
N PRO A 198 22.08 -1.82 -7.75
CA PRO A 198 22.73 -3.02 -7.23
C PRO A 198 21.69 -3.99 -6.65
N PRO A 199 21.95 -5.29 -6.61
CA PRO A 199 21.08 -6.25 -5.93
C PRO A 199 20.87 -5.86 -4.46
N PHE A 200 19.61 -5.96 -4.00
CA PHE A 200 19.20 -5.65 -2.64
C PHE A 200 17.94 -6.44 -2.25
N SER A 201 17.59 -6.40 -0.99
CA SER A 201 16.35 -7.00 -0.46
C SER A 201 15.73 -6.08 0.58
N SER A 202 14.50 -6.37 1.01
CA SER A 202 13.85 -5.60 2.09
C SER A 202 14.61 -5.67 3.43
N ARG A 203 15.39 -6.74 3.66
CA ARG A 203 16.30 -6.85 4.83
C ARG A 203 17.59 -6.04 4.67
N GLN A 204 18.01 -5.78 3.44
CA GLN A 204 19.28 -5.15 3.15
C GLN A 204 19.11 -4.11 2.03
N LEU A 205 18.59 -2.93 2.39
CA LEU A 205 18.35 -1.82 1.46
C LEU A 205 19.62 -1.02 1.13
N ASN A 206 20.62 -1.05 2.00
CA ASN A 206 21.83 -0.20 1.93
C ASN A 206 22.54 -0.20 0.56
N PRO A 207 22.72 -1.35 -0.12
CA PRO A 207 23.39 -1.34 -1.43
C PRO A 207 22.70 -0.44 -2.46
N ALA A 208 21.36 -0.38 -2.44
CA ALA A 208 20.56 0.38 -3.38
C ALA A 208 20.28 1.83 -2.93
N LEU A 209 20.44 2.17 -1.64
CA LEU A 209 20.02 3.49 -1.11
C LEU A 209 20.73 4.66 -1.77
N ALA A 210 22.07 4.66 -1.81
CA ALA A 210 22.80 5.78 -2.37
C ALA A 210 22.53 5.97 -3.88
N PRO A 211 22.56 4.91 -4.73
CA PRO A 211 22.12 5.04 -6.12
C PRO A 211 20.67 5.50 -6.26
N ALA A 212 19.72 4.95 -5.45
CA ALA A 212 18.31 5.32 -5.51
C ALA A 212 18.08 6.79 -5.14
N ARG A 213 18.78 7.32 -4.12
CA ARG A 213 18.72 8.75 -3.76
C ARG A 213 19.09 9.62 -4.95
N ARG A 214 20.21 9.32 -5.64
CA ARG A 214 20.62 10.07 -6.85
C ARG A 214 19.56 10.00 -7.95
N LEU A 215 18.98 8.81 -8.19
CA LEU A 215 17.95 8.61 -9.20
C LEU A 215 16.70 9.42 -8.91
N VAL A 216 16.15 9.35 -7.68
CA VAL A 216 14.91 10.07 -7.33
C VAL A 216 15.07 11.58 -7.28
N CYS A 217 16.30 12.08 -7.15
CA CYS A 217 16.61 13.51 -7.21
C CYS A 217 16.84 14.00 -8.64
N SER A 218 17.16 13.12 -9.57
CA SER A 218 17.50 13.49 -10.94
C SER A 218 16.28 14.00 -11.72
N GLU A 219 16.56 14.74 -12.79
CA GLU A 219 15.54 15.24 -13.71
C GLU A 219 14.74 14.12 -14.38
N ALA A 220 15.33 12.91 -14.51
CA ALA A 220 14.62 11.73 -15.00
C ALA A 220 13.40 11.32 -14.14
N ALA A 221 13.33 11.80 -12.91
CA ALA A 221 12.21 11.58 -11.99
C ALA A 221 11.21 12.76 -11.97
N SER A 222 11.41 13.81 -12.75
CA SER A 222 10.61 15.05 -12.67
C SER A 222 9.11 14.84 -12.91
N GLY A 223 8.73 13.84 -13.73
CA GLY A 223 7.33 13.45 -13.94
C GLY A 223 6.70 12.65 -12.80
N MET A 224 7.46 12.25 -11.79
CA MET A 224 6.93 11.46 -10.68
C MET A 224 6.29 12.35 -9.61
N ALA A 225 5.07 12.02 -9.21
CA ALA A 225 4.38 12.75 -8.15
C ALA A 225 5.19 12.74 -6.85
N GLY A 226 5.35 13.90 -6.22
CA GLY A 226 6.17 14.05 -5.01
C GLY A 226 7.68 14.18 -5.26
N TRP A 227 8.11 14.30 -6.53
CA TRP A 227 9.48 14.67 -6.84
C TRP A 227 9.86 16.02 -6.23
N LYS A 228 11.05 16.12 -5.68
CA LYS A 228 11.53 17.31 -4.98
C LYS A 228 12.53 18.16 -5.77
N GLY A 229 12.99 17.66 -6.90
CA GLY A 229 14.06 18.27 -7.66
C GLY A 229 15.45 18.10 -7.04
N ASP A 230 16.45 18.62 -7.72
CA ASP A 230 17.84 18.64 -7.26
C ASP A 230 18.01 19.68 -6.13
N LYS A 231 17.63 19.31 -4.91
CA LYS A 231 17.81 20.15 -3.71
C LYS A 231 19.00 19.66 -2.89
N LYS A 232 19.50 20.51 -1.98
CA LYS A 232 20.62 20.24 -1.05
C LYS A 232 20.56 18.88 -0.32
N ALA A 233 19.37 18.26 -0.22
CA ALA A 233 19.21 16.92 0.35
C ALA A 233 19.72 15.79 -0.56
N CYS A 234 20.05 16.10 -1.83
CA CYS A 234 20.49 15.15 -2.85
C CYS A 234 22.00 15.18 -3.10
N ARG A 235 22.72 16.07 -2.43
CA ARG A 235 24.19 16.24 -2.51
C ARG A 235 24.91 15.45 -1.42
#